data_283c3b4991d3b8571dd5f41aa4bc4be8
#
_entry.id   283c3b4991d3b8571dd5f41aa4bc4be8
#
_cell.length_a   1.000
_cell.length_b   1.000
_cell.length_c   1.000
_cell.angle_alpha   90.00
_cell.angle_beta   90.00
_cell.angle_gamma   90.00
#
_symmetry.space_group_name_H-M   'P 1'
#
loop_
_entity.id
_entity.type
_entity.pdbx_description
1 polymer ?
#
loop_
_entity_poly.entity_id
_entity_poly.type
_entity_poly.pdbx_seq_one_letter_code
_entity_poly.pdbx_strand_id
1 'polypeptide(L)'
;MKNTVNRIRKLPLIPAALFCCFMWGSAPPFIKWGYEALNIADTGSILLFAGIRFFLAGIMVLIYAALSKKQDVLFPYKYFMPIACLALFQTAGQYFFYYMGLAHASSVMGAILSSVSGFFALILSAWVFRLEKMTFYKMIGMLLGLGGVVILNLKGLKFSFSMAGEGMLLLSQVSSAMSAVLIQIFSKKNDPVALSGWQFALGGAVLILSGCIMGGHIAWNAKGMGILCWLAFVSAAAYTLWGILLKEYPVSSVGVFSASIPLFGIVFSVLLLHETSALTINAFIALVLIAAGVLAMNCKESKKI
;
A
#
# COMPACT_ATOMS: atom_id res chain seq x y z
N MET A 1 -32.26 32.75 -7.50
CA MET A 1 -31.60 31.64 -8.18
C MET A 1 -30.74 30.90 -7.14
N LYS A 2 -31.18 29.75 -6.65
CA LYS A 2 -30.48 28.94 -5.65
C LYS A 2 -29.32 28.21 -6.34
N ASN A 3 -28.09 28.55 -5.96
CA ASN A 3 -26.89 27.78 -6.33
C ASN A 3 -27.00 26.37 -5.74
N THR A 4 -27.42 25.44 -6.55
CA THR A 4 -27.31 24.01 -6.29
C THR A 4 -25.84 23.62 -6.53
N VAL A 5 -24.99 23.83 -5.53
CA VAL A 5 -23.65 23.26 -5.49
C VAL A 5 -23.84 21.75 -5.50
N ASN A 6 -23.55 21.11 -6.65
CA ASN A 6 -23.43 19.66 -6.75
C ASN A 6 -22.44 19.20 -5.70
N ARG A 7 -22.92 18.76 -4.54
CA ARG A 7 -22.14 18.01 -3.55
C ARG A 7 -21.73 16.71 -4.21
N ILE A 8 -20.54 16.69 -4.81
CA ILE A 8 -19.90 15.43 -5.21
C ILE A 8 -19.89 14.56 -3.95
N ARG A 9 -20.67 13.48 -3.98
CA ARG A 9 -20.84 12.58 -2.84
C ARG A 9 -19.46 11.98 -2.53
N LYS A 10 -18.85 12.34 -1.40
CA LYS A 10 -17.55 11.80 -0.98
C LYS A 10 -17.63 10.28 -0.95
N LEU A 11 -16.57 9.62 -1.38
CA LEU A 11 -16.49 8.16 -1.29
C LEU A 11 -16.57 7.74 0.19
N PRO A 12 -17.36 6.72 0.55
CA PRO A 12 -17.44 6.28 1.94
C PRO A 12 -16.09 5.70 2.38
N LEU A 13 -15.45 6.32 3.38
CA LEU A 13 -14.11 5.98 3.84
C LEU A 13 -13.95 4.51 4.23
N ILE A 14 -14.80 4.04 5.15
CA ILE A 14 -14.64 2.71 5.77
C ILE A 14 -14.69 1.58 4.74
N PRO A 15 -15.76 1.43 3.92
CA PRO A 15 -15.84 0.32 2.99
C PRO A 15 -14.78 0.42 1.88
N ALA A 16 -14.44 1.63 1.43
CA ALA A 16 -13.43 1.80 0.40
C ALA A 16 -12.02 1.48 0.92
N ALA A 17 -11.65 1.92 2.12
CA ALA A 17 -10.37 1.60 2.73
C ALA A 17 -10.24 0.11 3.05
N LEU A 18 -11.29 -0.53 3.60
CA LEU A 18 -11.30 -1.97 3.85
C LEU A 18 -11.20 -2.78 2.55
N PHE A 19 -11.84 -2.34 1.47
CA PHE A 19 -11.69 -2.96 0.16
C PHE A 19 -10.22 -2.91 -0.33
N CYS A 20 -9.54 -1.76 -0.18
CA CYS A 20 -8.12 -1.66 -0.50
C CYS A 20 -7.28 -2.64 0.35
N CYS A 21 -7.55 -2.72 1.66
CA CYS A 21 -6.86 -3.64 2.56
C CYS A 21 -7.13 -5.12 2.22
N PHE A 22 -8.35 -5.45 1.83
CA PHE A 22 -8.70 -6.78 1.32
C PHE A 22 -7.90 -7.14 0.07
N MET A 23 -7.85 -6.24 -0.91
CA MET A 23 -7.07 -6.43 -2.13
C MET A 23 -5.57 -6.61 -1.81
N TRP A 24 -5.01 -5.77 -0.95
CA TRP A 24 -3.59 -5.90 -0.55
C TRP A 24 -3.32 -7.15 0.30
N GLY A 25 -4.27 -7.56 1.15
CA GLY A 25 -4.16 -8.81 1.93
C GLY A 25 -4.12 -10.06 1.04
N SER A 26 -4.73 -10.01 -0.15
CA SER A 26 -4.63 -11.10 -1.14
C SER A 26 -3.26 -11.20 -1.81
N ALA A 27 -2.50 -10.09 -1.88
CA ALA A 27 -1.28 -10.05 -2.68
C ALA A 27 -0.16 -11.02 -2.23
N PRO A 28 0.17 -11.21 -0.92
CA PRO A 28 1.27 -12.07 -0.51
C PRO A 28 1.17 -13.52 -1.01
N PRO A 29 0.03 -14.24 -0.88
CA PRO A 29 -0.11 -15.59 -1.42
C PRO A 29 0.09 -15.62 -2.94
N PHE A 30 -0.51 -14.67 -3.67
CA PHE A 30 -0.37 -14.62 -5.13
C PHE A 30 1.06 -14.26 -5.57
N ILE A 31 1.80 -13.43 -4.82
CA ILE A 31 3.21 -13.15 -5.08
C ILE A 31 4.03 -14.43 -4.95
N LYS A 32 3.81 -15.20 -3.88
CA LYS A 32 4.51 -16.47 -3.64
C LYS A 32 4.24 -17.48 -4.77
N TRP A 33 2.98 -17.64 -5.15
CA TRP A 33 2.63 -18.48 -6.30
C TRP A 33 3.23 -17.96 -7.61
N GLY A 34 3.34 -16.65 -7.79
CA GLY A 34 3.99 -16.04 -8.94
C GLY A 34 5.48 -16.38 -8.99
N TYR A 35 6.17 -16.34 -7.85
CA TYR A 35 7.58 -16.70 -7.75
C TYR A 35 7.80 -18.18 -8.11
N GLU A 36 6.99 -19.07 -7.54
CA GLU A 36 7.05 -20.50 -7.87
C GLU A 36 6.75 -20.76 -9.35
N ALA A 37 5.67 -20.16 -9.89
CA ALA A 37 5.27 -20.38 -11.27
C ALA A 37 6.28 -19.85 -12.29
N LEU A 38 6.96 -18.76 -12.01
CA LEU A 38 7.89 -18.08 -12.91
C LEU A 38 9.37 -18.35 -12.60
N ASN A 39 9.63 -19.23 -11.63
CA ASN A 39 10.97 -19.64 -11.16
C ASN A 39 11.83 -18.43 -10.72
N ILE A 40 11.24 -17.56 -9.89
CA ILE A 40 11.86 -16.33 -9.39
C ILE A 40 12.51 -16.63 -8.04
N ALA A 41 13.85 -16.55 -7.95
CA ALA A 41 14.59 -16.83 -6.72
C ALA A 41 15.59 -15.73 -6.35
N ASP A 42 16.12 -15.00 -7.34
CA ASP A 42 17.14 -13.96 -7.13
C ASP A 42 16.55 -12.57 -7.09
N THR A 43 17.30 -11.60 -6.52
CA THR A 43 16.86 -10.21 -6.33
C THR A 43 16.56 -9.52 -7.65
N GLY A 44 17.34 -9.75 -8.70
CA GLY A 44 17.12 -9.15 -10.02
C GLY A 44 15.78 -9.59 -10.61
N SER A 45 15.48 -10.88 -10.56
CA SER A 45 14.19 -11.46 -11.02
C SER A 45 13.01 -10.96 -10.19
N ILE A 46 13.17 -10.79 -8.86
CA ILE A 46 12.15 -10.21 -7.96
C ILE A 46 11.85 -8.77 -8.36
N LEU A 47 12.87 -7.93 -8.58
CA LEU A 47 12.70 -6.54 -8.99
C LEU A 47 12.09 -6.43 -10.38
N LEU A 48 12.49 -7.31 -11.31
CA LEU A 48 11.92 -7.39 -12.64
C LEU A 48 10.43 -7.73 -12.61
N PHE A 49 10.04 -8.75 -11.83
CA PHE A 49 8.65 -9.13 -11.61
C PHE A 49 7.82 -8.00 -11.00
N ALA A 50 8.33 -7.36 -9.95
CA ALA A 50 7.68 -6.21 -9.33
C ALA A 50 7.52 -5.05 -10.30
N GLY A 51 8.58 -4.76 -11.07
CA GLY A 51 8.59 -3.68 -12.07
C GLY A 51 7.53 -3.91 -13.15
N ILE A 52 7.45 -5.12 -13.74
CA ILE A 52 6.44 -5.46 -14.74
C ILE A 52 5.03 -5.36 -14.15
N ARG A 53 4.82 -5.85 -12.92
CA ARG A 53 3.55 -5.73 -12.20
C ARG A 53 3.09 -4.27 -12.11
N PHE A 54 3.96 -3.37 -11.64
CA PHE A 54 3.59 -1.97 -11.46
C PHE A 54 3.49 -1.22 -12.78
N PHE A 55 4.32 -1.53 -13.76
CA PHE A 55 4.21 -0.97 -15.10
C PHE A 55 2.86 -1.32 -15.75
N LEU A 56 2.46 -2.58 -15.67
CA LEU A 56 1.12 -3.01 -16.13
C LEU A 56 0.00 -2.34 -15.35
N ALA A 57 0.14 -2.21 -14.02
CA ALA A 57 -0.83 -1.48 -13.20
C ALA A 57 -0.96 -0.03 -13.65
N GLY A 58 0.16 0.63 -13.96
CA GLY A 58 0.17 1.99 -14.51
C GLY A 58 -0.60 2.10 -15.82
N ILE A 59 -0.34 1.18 -16.76
CA ILE A 59 -1.06 1.10 -18.03
C ILE A 59 -2.56 0.89 -17.81
N MET A 60 -2.97 -0.05 -16.93
CA MET A 60 -4.38 -0.30 -16.62
C MET A 60 -5.07 0.96 -16.07
N VAL A 61 -4.43 1.69 -15.16
CA VAL A 61 -4.98 2.94 -14.61
C VAL A 61 -5.08 4.02 -15.68
N LEU A 62 -4.08 4.18 -16.52
CA LEU A 62 -4.10 5.17 -17.61
C LEU A 62 -5.18 4.87 -18.66
N ILE A 63 -5.36 3.59 -19.02
CA ILE A 63 -6.46 3.16 -19.91
C ILE A 63 -7.82 3.48 -19.26
N TYR A 64 -7.99 3.16 -17.98
CA TYR A 64 -9.21 3.49 -17.25
C TYR A 64 -9.47 5.00 -17.22
N ALA A 65 -8.46 5.81 -16.98
CA ALA A 65 -8.57 7.26 -16.98
C ALA A 65 -8.98 7.80 -18.36
N ALA A 66 -8.38 7.29 -19.44
CA ALA A 66 -8.69 7.65 -20.81
C ALA A 66 -10.15 7.30 -21.19
N LEU A 67 -10.59 6.07 -20.87
CA LEU A 67 -11.95 5.61 -21.17
C LEU A 67 -13.01 6.32 -20.35
N SER A 68 -12.68 6.73 -19.12
CA SER A 68 -13.60 7.45 -18.24
C SER A 68 -13.84 8.90 -18.63
N LYS A 69 -13.21 9.39 -19.72
CA LYS A 69 -13.31 10.77 -20.25
C LYS A 69 -13.09 11.85 -19.19
N LYS A 70 -12.45 11.50 -18.07
CA LYS A 70 -12.37 12.41 -16.94
C LYS A 70 -11.23 13.40 -17.02
N GLN A 71 -10.19 13.17 -17.87
CA GLN A 71 -9.09 14.15 -18.05
C GLN A 71 -8.16 13.81 -19.21
N ASP A 72 -7.35 14.80 -19.64
CA ASP A 72 -6.20 14.61 -20.52
C ASP A 72 -5.20 13.64 -19.88
N VAL A 73 -5.16 12.43 -20.40
CA VAL A 73 -4.25 11.35 -19.95
C VAL A 73 -2.84 11.57 -20.50
N LEU A 74 -2.67 12.53 -21.40
CA LEU A 74 -1.37 12.93 -21.93
C LEU A 74 -0.42 13.27 -20.79
N PHE A 75 0.82 12.80 -20.88
CA PHE A 75 1.85 13.06 -19.89
C PHE A 75 1.98 14.57 -19.67
N PRO A 76 1.51 15.11 -18.54
CA PRO A 76 1.49 16.54 -18.35
C PRO A 76 2.88 16.96 -17.86
N TYR A 77 3.72 17.50 -18.72
CA TYR A 77 5.04 18.02 -18.39
C TYR A 77 5.03 18.89 -17.12
N LYS A 78 3.95 19.60 -16.91
CA LYS A 78 3.71 20.44 -15.72
C LYS A 78 3.72 19.64 -14.40
N TYR A 79 3.42 18.35 -14.45
CA TYR A 79 3.30 17.49 -13.26
C TYR A 79 4.39 16.42 -13.17
N PHE A 80 5.46 16.58 -13.94
CA PHE A 80 6.59 15.65 -13.93
C PHE A 80 7.16 15.44 -12.52
N MET A 81 7.42 16.54 -11.79
CA MET A 81 8.00 16.46 -10.45
C MET A 81 7.10 15.70 -9.45
N PRO A 82 5.78 15.98 -9.30
CA PRO A 82 4.87 15.16 -8.52
C PRO A 82 4.91 13.66 -8.89
N ILE A 83 4.88 13.35 -10.18
CA ILE A 83 4.93 11.98 -10.69
C ILE A 83 6.25 11.30 -10.33
N ALA A 84 7.39 11.97 -10.57
CA ALA A 84 8.72 11.46 -10.26
C ALA A 84 8.91 11.22 -8.74
N CYS A 85 8.46 12.16 -7.89
CA CYS A 85 8.49 11.99 -6.45
C CYS A 85 7.65 10.78 -6.00
N LEU A 86 6.43 10.62 -6.54
CA LEU A 86 5.59 9.46 -6.21
C LEU A 86 6.19 8.17 -6.75
N ALA A 87 6.73 8.14 -7.98
CA ALA A 87 7.41 6.97 -8.53
C ALA A 87 8.60 6.55 -7.65
N LEU A 88 9.37 7.52 -7.14
CA LEU A 88 10.49 7.26 -6.25
C LEU A 88 10.01 6.69 -4.89
N PHE A 89 9.09 7.37 -4.21
CA PHE A 89 8.71 6.98 -2.85
C PHE A 89 7.69 5.85 -2.81
N GLN A 90 6.69 5.81 -3.69
CA GLN A 90 5.61 4.82 -3.64
C GLN A 90 5.96 3.51 -4.36
N THR A 91 6.75 3.55 -5.42
CA THR A 91 7.01 2.36 -6.24
C THR A 91 8.48 1.94 -6.18
N ALA A 92 9.40 2.70 -6.74
CA ALA A 92 10.79 2.29 -6.82
C ALA A 92 11.43 2.14 -5.42
N GLY A 93 11.42 3.19 -4.60
CA GLY A 93 12.07 3.18 -3.29
C GLY A 93 11.39 2.25 -2.30
N GLN A 94 10.05 2.35 -2.16
CA GLN A 94 9.32 1.49 -1.24
C GLN A 94 9.56 0.01 -1.52
N TYR A 95 9.42 -0.43 -2.77
CA TYR A 95 9.52 -1.85 -3.10
C TYR A 95 10.97 -2.34 -3.19
N PHE A 96 11.90 -1.49 -3.61
CA PHE A 96 13.32 -1.83 -3.51
C PHE A 96 13.69 -2.16 -2.06
N PHE A 97 13.44 -1.25 -1.13
CA PHE A 97 13.74 -1.47 0.29
C PHE A 97 12.95 -2.65 0.88
N TYR A 98 11.68 -2.81 0.49
CA TYR A 98 10.84 -3.90 0.97
C TYR A 98 11.40 -5.28 0.59
N TYR A 99 11.74 -5.47 -0.67
CA TYR A 99 12.26 -6.75 -1.14
C TYR A 99 13.66 -7.05 -0.63
N MET A 100 14.53 -6.04 -0.57
CA MET A 100 15.86 -6.18 0.02
C MET A 100 15.76 -6.56 1.50
N GLY A 101 14.89 -5.91 2.24
CA GLY A 101 14.65 -6.23 3.65
C GLY A 101 14.06 -7.63 3.85
N LEU A 102 13.10 -8.03 3.03
CA LEU A 102 12.43 -9.32 3.14
C LEU A 102 13.35 -10.50 2.81
N ALA A 103 14.40 -10.28 2.02
CA ALA A 103 15.44 -11.29 1.79
C ALA A 103 16.23 -11.65 3.06
N HIS A 104 16.29 -10.77 4.06
CA HIS A 104 17.06 -10.92 5.30
C HIS A 104 16.20 -10.95 6.57
N ALA A 105 14.89 -10.75 6.47
CA ALA A 105 13.95 -10.78 7.59
C ALA A 105 12.86 -11.83 7.39
N SER A 106 12.22 -12.25 8.47
CA SER A 106 11.09 -13.18 8.39
C SER A 106 9.85 -12.50 7.75
N SER A 107 9.02 -13.29 7.07
CA SER A 107 7.74 -12.80 6.53
C SER A 107 6.83 -12.21 7.62
N VAL A 108 6.89 -12.77 8.83
CA VAL A 108 6.17 -12.26 10.00
C VAL A 108 6.65 -10.85 10.37
N MET A 109 7.97 -10.64 10.41
CA MET A 109 8.54 -9.31 10.69
C MET A 109 8.20 -8.32 9.58
N GLY A 110 8.22 -8.75 8.32
CA GLY A 110 7.75 -7.96 7.18
C GLY A 110 6.30 -7.51 7.33
N ALA A 111 5.40 -8.39 7.75
CA ALA A 111 3.98 -8.07 7.99
C ALA A 111 3.80 -7.08 9.16
N ILE A 112 4.51 -7.27 10.28
CA ILE A 112 4.46 -6.37 11.44
C ILE A 112 4.95 -4.98 11.03
N LEU A 113 6.14 -4.90 10.43
CA LEU A 113 6.73 -3.62 10.06
C LEU A 113 5.92 -2.90 8.98
N SER A 114 5.26 -3.62 8.07
CA SER A 114 4.39 -3.01 7.06
C SER A 114 3.24 -2.19 7.67
N SER A 115 2.73 -2.59 8.83
CA SER A 115 1.67 -1.85 9.52
C SER A 115 2.14 -0.54 10.19
N VAL A 116 3.45 -0.37 10.36
CA VAL A 116 4.04 0.85 10.95
C VAL A 116 3.96 2.06 9.99
N SER A 117 3.73 1.84 8.70
CA SER A 117 3.62 2.91 7.70
C SER A 117 2.59 3.98 8.06
N GLY A 118 1.43 3.56 8.59
CA GLY A 118 0.39 4.50 9.05
C GLY A 118 0.85 5.39 10.19
N PHE A 119 1.69 4.88 11.11
CA PHE A 119 2.28 5.65 12.19
C PHE A 119 3.29 6.69 11.66
N PHE A 120 4.19 6.29 10.76
CA PHE A 120 5.08 7.22 10.08
C PHE A 120 4.31 8.26 9.26
N ALA A 121 3.23 7.87 8.60
CA ALA A 121 2.39 8.79 7.83
C ALA A 121 1.73 9.84 8.73
N LEU A 122 1.26 9.47 9.93
CA LEU A 122 0.74 10.43 10.92
C LEU A 122 1.83 11.39 11.40
N ILE A 123 3.03 10.89 11.72
CA ILE A 123 4.16 11.72 12.16
C ILE A 123 4.53 12.74 11.06
N LEU A 124 4.72 12.26 9.83
CA LEU A 124 5.06 13.11 8.69
C LEU A 124 3.97 14.15 8.43
N SER A 125 2.71 13.72 8.40
CA SER A 125 1.57 14.59 8.14
C SER A 125 1.39 15.67 9.22
N ALA A 126 1.55 15.31 10.50
CA ALA A 126 1.29 16.24 11.61
C ALA A 126 2.49 17.15 11.92
N TRP A 127 3.71 16.60 11.95
CA TRP A 127 4.87 17.34 12.45
C TRP A 127 5.75 17.91 11.35
N VAL A 128 5.94 17.17 10.25
CA VAL A 128 6.81 17.61 9.15
C VAL A 128 6.04 18.53 8.19
N PHE A 129 4.94 18.04 7.65
CA PHE A 129 4.16 18.76 6.64
C PHE A 129 3.02 19.62 7.22
N ARG A 130 2.69 19.45 8.49
CA ARG A 130 1.65 20.24 9.21
C ARG A 130 0.29 20.25 8.51
N LEU A 131 -0.07 19.13 7.87
CA LEU A 131 -1.34 18.96 7.15
C LEU A 131 -2.51 18.68 8.09
N GLU A 132 -2.23 18.10 9.25
CA GLU A 132 -3.22 17.75 10.26
C GLU A 132 -2.66 17.94 11.68
N LYS A 133 -3.57 18.05 12.66
CA LYS A 133 -3.16 18.17 14.07
C LYS A 133 -3.00 16.78 14.69
N MET A 134 -1.92 16.58 15.43
CA MET A 134 -1.78 15.43 16.31
C MET A 134 -2.80 15.55 17.44
N THR A 135 -3.66 14.56 17.59
CA THR A 135 -4.64 14.52 18.69
C THR A 135 -4.44 13.24 19.50
N PHE A 136 -4.86 13.27 20.76
CA PHE A 136 -4.77 12.10 21.65
C PHE A 136 -5.47 10.87 21.07
N TYR A 137 -6.63 11.05 20.42
CA TYR A 137 -7.38 9.97 19.79
C TYR A 137 -6.64 9.33 18.60
N LYS A 138 -5.94 10.15 17.79
CA LYS A 138 -5.12 9.66 16.68
C LYS A 138 -3.96 8.82 17.21
N MET A 139 -3.31 9.27 18.28
CA MET A 139 -2.21 8.51 18.90
C MET A 139 -2.70 7.19 19.50
N ILE A 140 -3.79 7.20 20.26
CA ILE A 140 -4.37 5.96 20.79
C ILE A 140 -4.79 5.02 19.66
N GLY A 141 -5.47 5.52 18.64
CA GLY A 141 -5.92 4.71 17.52
C GLY A 141 -4.76 4.01 16.80
N MET A 142 -3.65 4.71 16.59
CA MET A 142 -2.43 4.12 16.02
C MET A 142 -1.80 3.08 16.94
N LEU A 143 -1.69 3.36 18.25
CA LEU A 143 -1.13 2.40 19.21
C LEU A 143 -1.98 1.13 19.31
N LEU A 144 -3.30 1.25 19.29
CA LEU A 144 -4.21 0.09 19.26
C LEU A 144 -4.05 -0.73 17.98
N GLY A 145 -3.97 -0.08 16.82
CA GLY A 145 -3.74 -0.76 15.54
C GLY A 145 -2.40 -1.50 15.51
N LEU A 146 -1.31 -0.85 15.92
CA LEU A 146 0.02 -1.47 16.03
C LEU A 146 0.03 -2.62 17.05
N GLY A 147 -0.58 -2.41 18.22
CA GLY A 147 -0.71 -3.43 19.26
C GLY A 147 -1.44 -4.68 18.74
N GLY A 148 -2.51 -4.48 17.98
CA GLY A 148 -3.24 -5.59 17.33
C GLY A 148 -2.34 -6.37 16.37
N VAL A 149 -1.55 -5.70 15.53
CA VAL A 149 -0.63 -6.39 14.59
C VAL A 149 0.49 -7.13 15.33
N VAL A 150 1.03 -6.55 16.41
CA VAL A 150 2.04 -7.23 17.25
C VAL A 150 1.45 -8.48 17.89
N ILE A 151 0.25 -8.41 18.48
CA ILE A 151 -0.41 -9.55 19.12
C ILE A 151 -0.69 -10.66 18.09
N LEU A 152 -1.13 -10.30 16.89
CA LEU A 152 -1.38 -11.25 15.81
C LEU A 152 -0.15 -12.11 15.50
N ASN A 153 1.02 -11.51 15.58
CA ASN A 153 2.28 -12.13 15.13
C ASN A 153 3.19 -12.57 16.30
N LEU A 154 2.72 -12.56 17.55
CA LEU A 154 3.54 -12.85 18.75
C LEU A 154 4.34 -14.15 18.65
N LYS A 155 3.78 -15.22 18.10
CA LYS A 155 4.43 -16.53 17.97
C LYS A 155 5.59 -16.54 16.96
N GLY A 156 5.64 -15.59 16.06
CA GLY A 156 6.68 -15.46 15.03
C GLY A 156 7.78 -14.44 15.34
N LEU A 157 7.69 -13.77 16.50
CA LEU A 157 8.67 -12.76 16.89
C LEU A 157 9.99 -13.42 17.33
N LYS A 158 11.02 -13.22 16.53
CA LYS A 158 12.42 -13.35 16.97
C LYS A 158 12.99 -11.95 17.05
N PHE A 159 13.34 -11.49 18.24
CA PHE A 159 13.93 -10.16 18.46
C PHE A 159 15.41 -10.16 18.06
N SER A 160 15.68 -10.17 16.76
CA SER A 160 17.00 -9.90 16.21
C SER A 160 16.85 -8.74 15.22
N PHE A 161 17.50 -7.60 15.49
CA PHE A 161 17.50 -6.48 14.57
C PHE A 161 18.70 -6.56 13.64
N SER A 162 18.45 -6.53 12.35
CA SER A 162 19.46 -6.46 11.29
C SER A 162 19.18 -5.24 10.42
N MET A 163 20.19 -4.42 10.13
CA MET A 163 20.04 -3.30 9.21
C MET A 163 19.66 -3.76 7.80
N ALA A 164 20.18 -4.90 7.34
CA ALA A 164 19.86 -5.47 6.04
C ALA A 164 18.44 -6.03 5.96
N GLY A 165 17.89 -6.50 7.09
CA GLY A 165 16.50 -7.00 7.20
C GLY A 165 15.54 -5.92 7.67
N GLU A 166 15.38 -5.81 8.99
CA GLU A 166 14.38 -4.94 9.63
C GLU A 166 14.63 -3.45 9.32
N GLY A 167 15.89 -3.03 9.21
CA GLY A 167 16.26 -1.66 8.84
C GLY A 167 15.75 -1.28 7.45
N MET A 168 15.96 -2.15 6.45
CA MET A 168 15.43 -1.95 5.09
C MET A 168 13.90 -1.97 5.07
N LEU A 169 13.26 -2.88 5.81
CA LEU A 169 11.80 -2.89 5.93
C LEU A 169 11.27 -1.59 6.53
N LEU A 170 11.91 -1.02 7.54
CA LEU A 170 11.53 0.29 8.10
C LEU A 170 11.71 1.42 7.09
N LEU A 171 12.80 1.45 6.31
CA LEU A 171 12.99 2.42 5.24
C LEU A 171 11.89 2.32 4.18
N SER A 172 11.46 1.10 3.84
CA SER A 172 10.30 0.89 2.98
C SER A 172 9.04 1.56 3.55
N GLN A 173 8.78 1.42 4.85
CA GLN A 173 7.58 2.01 5.48
C GLN A 173 7.67 3.53 5.58
N VAL A 174 8.85 4.10 5.80
CA VAL A 174 9.06 5.56 5.71
C VAL A 174 8.78 6.04 4.29
N SER A 175 9.26 5.32 3.27
CA SER A 175 9.01 5.63 1.86
C SER A 175 7.51 5.58 1.54
N SER A 176 6.81 4.54 1.99
CA SER A 176 5.35 4.39 1.88
C SER A 176 4.60 5.54 2.54
N ALA A 177 4.99 5.89 3.77
CA ALA A 177 4.40 6.99 4.53
C ALA A 177 4.60 8.34 3.83
N MET A 178 5.81 8.59 3.31
CA MET A 178 6.09 9.79 2.52
C MET A 178 5.20 9.86 1.30
N SER A 179 5.03 8.76 0.57
CA SER A 179 4.15 8.72 -0.61
C SER A 179 2.70 9.05 -0.27
N ALA A 180 2.18 8.56 0.86
CA ALA A 180 0.81 8.85 1.29
C ALA A 180 0.59 10.36 1.54
N VAL A 181 1.56 11.02 2.19
CA VAL A 181 1.54 12.47 2.42
C VAL A 181 1.65 13.23 1.10
N LEU A 182 2.57 12.83 0.22
CA LEU A 182 2.75 13.46 -1.10
C LEU A 182 1.50 13.31 -1.98
N ILE A 183 0.83 12.16 -1.97
CA ILE A 183 -0.45 11.97 -2.66
C ILE A 183 -1.48 12.97 -2.14
N GLN A 184 -1.62 13.13 -0.82
CA GLN A 184 -2.55 14.10 -0.25
C GLN A 184 -2.25 15.55 -0.71
N ILE A 185 -0.97 15.92 -0.79
CA ILE A 185 -0.55 17.25 -1.23
C ILE A 185 -0.82 17.44 -2.73
N PHE A 186 -0.34 16.51 -3.55
CA PHE A 186 -0.38 16.65 -5.00
C PHE A 186 -1.78 16.47 -5.58
N SER A 187 -2.62 15.62 -4.97
CA SER A 187 -4.00 15.39 -5.42
C SER A 187 -4.93 16.58 -5.20
N LYS A 188 -4.52 17.59 -4.43
CA LYS A 188 -5.27 18.86 -4.32
C LYS A 188 -5.32 19.62 -5.66
N LYS A 189 -4.26 19.51 -6.47
CA LYS A 189 -4.12 20.21 -7.76
C LYS A 189 -4.16 19.26 -8.96
N ASN A 190 -4.05 17.97 -8.75
CA ASN A 190 -3.96 16.95 -9.79
C ASN A 190 -4.99 15.85 -9.56
N ASP A 191 -5.34 15.13 -10.62
CA ASP A 191 -6.16 13.93 -10.48
C ASP A 191 -5.35 12.79 -9.85
N PRO A 192 -5.81 12.20 -8.73
CA PRO A 192 -5.12 11.08 -8.10
C PRO A 192 -5.06 9.83 -9.00
N VAL A 193 -6.02 9.66 -9.93
CA VAL A 193 -6.03 8.55 -10.89
C VAL A 193 -4.88 8.71 -11.88
N ALA A 194 -4.72 9.88 -12.49
CA ALA A 194 -3.62 10.17 -13.40
C ALA A 194 -2.27 10.10 -12.71
N LEU A 195 -2.16 10.64 -11.48
CA LEU A 195 -0.94 10.53 -10.67
C LEU A 195 -0.58 9.06 -10.41
N SER A 196 -1.55 8.21 -10.03
CA SER A 196 -1.33 6.78 -9.79
C SER A 196 -0.87 6.06 -11.05
N GLY A 197 -1.49 6.33 -12.19
CA GLY A 197 -1.13 5.69 -13.45
C GLY A 197 0.29 6.01 -13.89
N TRP A 198 0.64 7.28 -13.95
CA TRP A 198 1.96 7.72 -14.38
C TRP A 198 3.09 7.34 -13.42
N GLN A 199 2.88 7.45 -12.10
CA GLN A 199 3.89 7.08 -11.13
C GLN A 199 4.16 5.56 -11.14
N PHE A 200 3.12 4.71 -11.36
CA PHE A 200 3.32 3.28 -11.51
C PHE A 200 4.05 2.93 -12.80
N ALA A 201 3.73 3.58 -13.92
CA ALA A 201 4.42 3.37 -15.17
C ALA A 201 5.92 3.77 -15.05
N LEU A 202 6.21 4.95 -14.48
CA LEU A 202 7.58 5.41 -14.29
C LEU A 202 8.34 4.57 -13.25
N GLY A 203 7.76 4.36 -12.08
CA GLY A 203 8.39 3.56 -11.00
C GLY A 203 8.55 2.10 -11.39
N GLY A 204 7.58 1.52 -12.11
CA GLY A 204 7.67 0.18 -12.68
C GLY A 204 8.80 0.07 -13.70
N ALA A 205 8.96 1.06 -14.60
CA ALA A 205 10.06 1.12 -15.54
C ALA A 205 11.43 1.16 -14.85
N VAL A 206 11.58 1.95 -13.77
CA VAL A 206 12.81 2.00 -12.96
C VAL A 206 13.12 0.64 -12.35
N LEU A 207 12.12 -0.05 -11.78
CA LEU A 207 12.31 -1.39 -11.21
C LEU A 207 12.65 -2.44 -12.28
N ILE A 208 12.05 -2.37 -13.49
CA ILE A 208 12.40 -3.23 -14.62
C ILE A 208 13.87 -3.04 -14.99
N LEU A 209 14.29 -1.79 -15.19
CA LEU A 209 15.68 -1.47 -15.51
C LEU A 209 16.64 -1.98 -14.44
N SER A 210 16.30 -1.76 -13.15
CA SER A 210 17.11 -2.27 -12.02
C SER A 210 17.20 -3.80 -12.04
N GLY A 211 16.08 -4.49 -12.26
CA GLY A 211 16.05 -5.94 -12.36
C GLY A 211 16.89 -6.47 -13.53
N CYS A 212 16.78 -5.85 -14.71
CA CYS A 212 17.59 -6.21 -15.89
C CYS A 212 19.10 -6.00 -15.65
N ILE A 213 19.49 -4.87 -15.05
CA ILE A 213 20.90 -4.57 -14.72
C ILE A 213 21.45 -5.62 -13.73
N MET A 214 20.64 -6.11 -12.81
CA MET A 214 21.01 -7.16 -11.86
C MET A 214 20.94 -8.59 -12.45
N GLY A 215 20.73 -8.75 -13.76
CA GLY A 215 20.67 -10.03 -14.42
C GLY A 215 19.39 -10.81 -14.20
N GLY A 216 18.32 -10.15 -13.75
CA GLY A 216 17.02 -10.78 -13.52
C GLY A 216 16.42 -11.38 -14.78
N HIS A 217 15.82 -12.56 -14.65
CA HIS A 217 15.13 -13.26 -15.72
C HIS A 217 13.83 -13.91 -15.21
N ILE A 218 12.89 -14.14 -16.10
CA ILE A 218 11.59 -14.71 -15.79
C ILE A 218 11.30 -15.88 -16.75
N ALA A 219 11.00 -17.05 -16.20
CA ALA A 219 10.55 -18.21 -16.96
C ALA A 219 9.04 -18.09 -17.27
N TRP A 220 8.71 -17.46 -18.39
CA TRP A 220 7.33 -17.14 -18.75
C TRP A 220 6.47 -18.39 -18.98
N ASN A 221 5.29 -18.40 -18.35
CA ASN A 221 4.24 -19.39 -18.61
C ASN A 221 2.85 -18.78 -18.34
N ALA A 222 1.81 -19.45 -18.85
CA ALA A 222 0.44 -18.92 -18.79
C ALA A 222 -0.08 -18.71 -17.34
N LYS A 223 0.26 -19.62 -16.41
CA LYS A 223 -0.12 -19.52 -15.00
C LYS A 223 0.51 -18.29 -14.34
N GLY A 224 1.82 -18.11 -14.50
CA GLY A 224 2.54 -16.97 -13.95
C GLY A 224 2.09 -15.64 -14.53
N MET A 225 1.79 -15.59 -15.84
CA MET A 225 1.22 -14.40 -16.48
C MET A 225 -0.16 -14.05 -15.91
N GLY A 226 -1.04 -15.03 -15.69
CA GLY A 226 -2.34 -14.82 -15.07
C GLY A 226 -2.22 -14.24 -13.65
N ILE A 227 -1.29 -14.79 -12.85
CA ILE A 227 -0.99 -14.29 -11.50
C ILE A 227 -0.46 -12.84 -11.57
N LEU A 228 0.46 -12.56 -12.49
CA LEU A 228 1.02 -11.22 -12.68
C LEU A 228 -0.06 -10.19 -13.06
N CYS A 229 -0.96 -10.55 -13.98
CA CYS A 229 -2.09 -9.69 -14.36
C CYS A 229 -3.03 -9.43 -13.18
N TRP A 230 -3.34 -10.46 -12.37
CA TRP A 230 -4.12 -10.29 -11.14
C TRP A 230 -3.45 -9.32 -10.18
N LEU A 231 -2.14 -9.50 -9.91
CA LEU A 231 -1.38 -8.63 -9.03
C LEU A 231 -1.28 -7.19 -9.56
N ALA A 232 -1.18 -7.01 -10.88
CA ALA A 232 -1.23 -5.69 -11.51
C ALA A 232 -2.60 -5.04 -11.30
N PHE A 233 -3.69 -5.79 -11.48
CA PHE A 233 -5.04 -5.31 -11.20
C PHE A 233 -5.23 -4.92 -9.72
N VAL A 234 -4.77 -5.74 -8.78
CA VAL A 234 -4.77 -5.41 -7.35
C VAL A 234 -4.07 -4.09 -7.08
N SER A 235 -2.90 -3.90 -7.70
CA SER A 235 -2.16 -2.64 -7.55
C SER A 235 -2.92 -1.47 -8.16
N ALA A 236 -3.40 -1.60 -9.39
CA ALA A 236 -4.14 -0.55 -10.08
C ALA A 236 -5.39 -0.12 -9.31
N ALA A 237 -6.22 -1.07 -8.88
CA ALA A 237 -7.48 -0.79 -8.20
C ALA A 237 -7.25 -0.22 -6.79
N ALA A 238 -6.45 -0.92 -5.94
CA ALA A 238 -6.31 -0.52 -4.55
C ALA A 238 -5.56 0.80 -4.37
N TYR A 239 -4.43 1.02 -5.07
CA TYR A 239 -3.68 2.28 -4.91
C TYR A 239 -4.41 3.48 -5.52
N THR A 240 -5.12 3.29 -6.65
CA THR A 240 -5.92 4.38 -7.22
C THR A 240 -7.04 4.79 -6.28
N LEU A 241 -7.76 3.82 -5.72
CA LEU A 241 -8.82 4.08 -4.75
C LEU A 241 -8.27 4.71 -3.47
N TRP A 242 -7.13 4.22 -2.97
CA TRP A 242 -6.44 4.80 -1.82
C TRP A 242 -5.99 6.24 -2.07
N GLY A 243 -5.49 6.54 -3.26
CA GLY A 243 -5.15 7.91 -3.66
C GLY A 243 -6.36 8.84 -3.68
N ILE A 244 -7.53 8.35 -4.12
CA ILE A 244 -8.79 9.11 -4.05
C ILE A 244 -9.18 9.38 -2.59
N LEU A 245 -9.07 8.37 -1.71
CA LEU A 245 -9.33 8.55 -0.28
C LEU A 245 -8.39 9.57 0.37
N LEU A 246 -7.09 9.52 0.05
CA LEU A 246 -6.10 10.48 0.55
C LEU A 246 -6.33 11.92 0.04
N LYS A 247 -7.02 12.09 -1.11
CA LYS A 247 -7.46 13.41 -1.57
C LYS A 247 -8.58 13.97 -0.69
N GLU A 248 -9.48 13.12 -0.21
CA GLU A 248 -10.73 13.50 0.45
C GLU A 248 -10.63 13.51 1.98
N TYR A 249 -9.75 12.68 2.54
CA TYR A 249 -9.62 12.43 3.98
C TYR A 249 -8.19 12.67 4.48
N PRO A 250 -8.01 12.96 5.79
CA PRO A 250 -6.69 13.06 6.40
C PRO A 250 -5.88 11.76 6.26
N VAL A 251 -4.56 11.89 6.13
CA VAL A 251 -3.65 10.74 5.98
C VAL A 251 -3.80 9.76 7.15
N SER A 252 -3.94 10.27 8.37
CA SER A 252 -4.12 9.45 9.57
C SER A 252 -5.41 8.63 9.52
N SER A 253 -6.52 9.24 9.09
CA SER A 253 -7.82 8.58 9.02
C SER A 253 -7.87 7.48 7.97
N VAL A 254 -7.12 7.61 6.88
CA VAL A 254 -6.96 6.57 5.86
C VAL A 254 -5.92 5.54 6.30
N GLY A 255 -4.76 6.00 6.76
CA GLY A 255 -3.60 5.17 7.08
C GLY A 255 -3.85 4.12 8.17
N VAL A 256 -4.71 4.41 9.16
CA VAL A 256 -5.02 3.45 10.24
C VAL A 256 -5.61 2.14 9.72
N PHE A 257 -6.31 2.16 8.59
CA PHE A 257 -6.88 0.95 8.00
C PHE A 257 -5.82 -0.03 7.50
N SER A 258 -4.59 0.42 7.22
CA SER A 258 -3.50 -0.48 6.80
C SER A 258 -3.20 -1.58 7.83
N ALA A 259 -3.48 -1.34 9.12
CA ALA A 259 -3.41 -2.36 10.17
C ALA A 259 -4.35 -3.55 9.93
N SER A 260 -5.38 -3.41 9.07
CA SER A 260 -6.30 -4.50 8.72
C SER A 260 -5.74 -5.44 7.64
N ILE A 261 -4.68 -5.07 6.92
CA ILE A 261 -4.11 -5.88 5.83
C ILE A 261 -3.71 -7.28 6.30
N PRO A 262 -2.97 -7.46 7.42
CA PRO A 262 -2.61 -8.79 7.91
C PRO A 262 -3.82 -9.67 8.25
N LEU A 263 -4.94 -9.09 8.71
CA LEU A 263 -6.16 -9.84 8.99
C LEU A 263 -6.76 -10.45 7.72
N PHE A 264 -6.82 -9.68 6.63
CA PHE A 264 -7.23 -10.19 5.33
C PHE A 264 -6.22 -11.21 4.79
N GLY A 265 -4.92 -11.02 5.06
CA GLY A 265 -3.87 -12.00 4.73
C GLY A 265 -4.14 -13.37 5.36
N ILE A 266 -4.56 -13.41 6.63
CA ILE A 266 -4.98 -14.65 7.30
C ILE A 266 -6.17 -15.28 6.60
N VAL A 267 -7.20 -14.49 6.28
CA VAL A 267 -8.39 -15.00 5.57
C VAL A 267 -7.98 -15.67 4.26
N PHE A 268 -7.11 -15.04 3.47
CA PHE A 268 -6.62 -15.62 2.22
C PHE A 268 -5.73 -16.85 2.44
N SER A 269 -4.89 -16.88 3.47
CA SER A 269 -4.10 -18.08 3.81
C SER A 269 -4.98 -19.25 4.17
N VAL A 270 -6.04 -19.03 4.94
CA VAL A 270 -7.01 -20.09 5.27
C VAL A 270 -7.76 -20.58 4.04
N LEU A 271 -8.24 -19.66 3.19
CA LEU A 271 -9.07 -20.01 2.04
C LEU A 271 -8.26 -20.64 0.88
N LEU A 272 -7.04 -20.13 0.62
CA LEU A 272 -6.26 -20.52 -0.55
C LEU A 272 -5.19 -21.57 -0.23
N LEU A 273 -4.60 -21.51 0.96
CA LEU A 273 -3.54 -22.42 1.39
C LEU A 273 -4.03 -23.48 2.39
N HIS A 274 -5.31 -23.44 2.78
CA HIS A 274 -5.92 -24.32 3.78
C HIS A 274 -5.20 -24.30 5.15
N GLU A 275 -4.53 -23.18 5.47
CA GLU A 275 -3.76 -23.01 6.72
C GLU A 275 -4.68 -22.60 7.88
N THR A 276 -5.47 -23.55 8.41
CA THR A 276 -6.39 -23.31 9.54
C THR A 276 -5.66 -22.95 10.85
N SER A 277 -4.37 -23.28 10.96
CA SER A 277 -3.50 -22.89 12.08
C SER A 277 -3.36 -21.37 12.26
N ALA A 278 -3.73 -20.58 11.25
CA ALA A 278 -3.76 -19.12 11.33
C ALA A 278 -4.95 -18.58 12.15
N LEU A 279 -6.01 -19.38 12.37
CA LEU A 279 -7.18 -19.02 13.20
C LEU A 279 -6.84 -19.21 14.67
N THR A 280 -6.34 -18.18 15.30
CA THR A 280 -5.93 -18.20 16.71
C THR A 280 -6.70 -17.19 17.54
N ILE A 281 -6.69 -17.36 18.87
CA ILE A 281 -7.24 -16.36 19.79
C ILE A 281 -6.54 -15.00 19.60
N ASN A 282 -5.25 -15.00 19.25
CA ASN A 282 -4.50 -13.78 18.94
C ASN A 282 -5.08 -13.05 17.72
N ALA A 283 -5.55 -13.77 16.69
CA ALA A 283 -6.21 -13.17 15.53
C ALA A 283 -7.52 -12.48 15.92
N PHE A 284 -8.31 -13.06 16.83
CA PHE A 284 -9.51 -12.44 17.34
C PHE A 284 -9.22 -11.18 18.17
N ILE A 285 -8.25 -11.24 19.10
CA ILE A 285 -7.83 -10.08 19.90
C ILE A 285 -7.30 -8.97 18.98
N ALA A 286 -6.49 -9.31 17.97
CA ALA A 286 -5.98 -8.36 16.99
C ALA A 286 -7.11 -7.66 16.23
N LEU A 287 -8.14 -8.40 15.79
CA LEU A 287 -9.32 -7.84 15.14
C LEU A 287 -10.01 -6.79 16.01
N VAL A 288 -10.23 -7.10 17.28
CA VAL A 288 -10.87 -6.17 18.23
C VAL A 288 -10.04 -4.91 18.43
N LEU A 289 -8.72 -5.05 18.63
CA LEU A 289 -7.82 -3.90 18.82
C LEU A 289 -7.73 -3.02 17.57
N ILE A 290 -7.64 -3.61 16.39
CA ILE A 290 -7.60 -2.88 15.13
C ILE A 290 -8.91 -2.14 14.91
N ALA A 291 -10.06 -2.80 15.13
CA ALA A 291 -11.37 -2.17 15.01
C ALA A 291 -11.53 -0.99 16.00
N ALA A 292 -11.12 -1.16 17.26
CA ALA A 292 -11.13 -0.11 18.26
C ALA A 292 -10.21 1.07 17.85
N GLY A 293 -9.02 0.77 17.28
CA GLY A 293 -8.09 1.78 16.77
C GLY A 293 -8.69 2.61 15.64
N VAL A 294 -9.31 1.95 14.65
CA VAL A 294 -10.03 2.62 13.56
C VAL A 294 -11.15 3.52 14.07
N LEU A 295 -11.96 3.04 15.01
CA LEU A 295 -13.03 3.81 15.62
C LEU A 295 -12.50 5.02 16.40
N ALA A 296 -11.45 4.82 17.22
CA ALA A 296 -10.85 5.89 18.00
C ALA A 296 -10.34 7.04 17.12
N MET A 297 -9.66 6.73 16.01
CA MET A 297 -9.14 7.74 15.08
C MET A 297 -10.24 8.53 14.36
N ASN A 298 -11.33 7.89 14.02
CA ASN A 298 -12.39 8.49 13.19
C ASN A 298 -13.55 9.09 14.01
N CYS A 299 -13.60 8.85 15.34
CA CYS A 299 -14.74 9.21 16.18
C CYS A 299 -15.01 10.73 16.31
N LYS A 300 -13.99 11.60 16.16
CA LYS A 300 -14.13 13.06 16.29
C LYS A 300 -14.29 13.82 14.97
N GLU A 301 -13.91 13.26 13.85
CA GLU A 301 -14.06 13.92 12.56
C GLU A 301 -15.52 13.94 12.07
N SER A 302 -16.35 13.00 12.55
CA SER A 302 -17.79 12.96 12.27
C SER A 302 -18.59 14.15 12.84
N LYS A 303 -18.02 14.94 13.76
CA LYS A 303 -18.69 16.10 14.38
C LYS A 303 -18.38 17.44 13.72
N LYS A 304 -17.63 17.47 12.60
CA LYS A 304 -17.26 18.71 11.88
C LYS A 304 -17.72 18.73 10.42
N ILE A 305 -18.76 17.96 10.08
CA ILE A 305 -19.39 18.03 8.74
C ILE A 305 -20.75 18.68 8.86
#